data_8b095ed8db3d8cb46f5cfb4f052dc5cb
#
_entry.id   8b095ed8db3d8cb46f5cfb4f052dc5cb
#
_cell.length_a   1.000
_cell.length_b   1.000
_cell.length_c   1.000
_cell.angle_alpha   90.00
_cell.angle_beta   90.00
_cell.angle_gamma   90.00
#
_symmetry.space_group_name_H-M   'P 1'
#
loop_
_entity.id
_entity.type
_entity.pdbx_description
1 polymer ?
#
loop_
_entity_poly.entity_id
_entity_poly.type
_entity_poly.pdbx_seq_one_letter_code
_entity_poly.pdbx_strand_id
1 'polypeptide(L)'
;MKSHRAQHSVQLAVANLAVTEAFYAGILELPVQRSLTAIGAPDHLVLDMDGIALVFVEEDDVVRAHPVLGNRFSMFPRGIGVTLHFEVRDIEGISDAINEEGLEILYPLEIRPYGIKEMWCFDPDGYLVVLDETRDRTKKAGR
;
A
#
# COMPACT_ATOMS: atom_id res chain seq x y z
N MET A 1 -13.06 -3.07 26.36
CA MET A 1 -12.47 -2.60 25.94
C MET A 1 -12.56 -2.02 24.77
N LYS A 2 -12.17 -1.25 24.58
CA LYS A 2 -12.36 -0.66 23.50
C LYS A 2 -11.40 -0.97 22.57
N SER A 3 -11.74 -1.32 21.54
CA SER A 3 -10.85 -1.64 20.51
C SER A 3 -10.08 -0.45 20.06
N HIS A 4 -8.89 -0.68 19.60
CA HIS A 4 -8.09 0.39 19.08
C HIS A 4 -8.16 0.44 17.60
N ARG A 5 -9.36 0.23 17.08
CA ARG A 5 -9.50 0.31 15.70
C ARG A 5 -9.22 1.67 15.19
N ALA A 6 -8.75 1.78 13.96
CA ALA A 6 -8.49 3.04 13.32
C ALA A 6 -9.77 3.84 13.24
N GLN A 7 -9.68 5.12 13.53
CA GLN A 7 -10.85 5.98 13.47
C GLN A 7 -10.94 6.75 12.19
N HIS A 8 -9.90 6.71 11.38
CA HIS A 8 -9.87 7.39 10.10
C HIS A 8 -9.38 6.44 9.05
N SER A 9 -9.85 6.61 7.84
CA SER A 9 -9.42 5.75 6.77
C SER A 9 -9.27 6.54 5.48
N VAL A 10 -8.40 6.01 4.61
CA VAL A 10 -8.25 6.51 3.26
C VAL A 10 -8.62 5.37 2.34
N GLN A 11 -9.57 5.62 1.44
CA GLN A 11 -10.00 4.59 0.51
C GLN A 11 -9.31 4.80 -0.82
N LEU A 12 -8.74 3.74 -1.35
CA LEU A 12 -8.04 3.77 -2.61
C LEU A 12 -8.73 2.83 -3.58
N ALA A 13 -9.06 3.34 -4.76
CA ALA A 13 -9.69 2.54 -5.79
C ALA A 13 -8.59 1.83 -6.58
N VAL A 14 -8.75 0.53 -6.78
CA VAL A 14 -7.76 -0.28 -7.49
C VAL A 14 -8.46 -1.09 -8.57
N ALA A 15 -7.70 -1.53 -9.56
CA ALA A 15 -8.27 -2.27 -10.66
C ALA A 15 -8.63 -3.69 -10.26
N ASN A 16 -7.85 -4.32 -9.38
CA ASN A 16 -8.02 -5.72 -9.05
C ASN A 16 -7.50 -6.00 -7.66
N LEU A 17 -8.38 -6.43 -6.76
CA LEU A 17 -7.97 -6.66 -5.37
C LEU A 17 -6.89 -7.73 -5.24
N ALA A 18 -6.95 -8.78 -6.05
CA ALA A 18 -5.96 -9.84 -5.93
C ALA A 18 -4.56 -9.34 -6.30
N VAL A 19 -4.46 -8.49 -7.30
CA VAL A 19 -3.18 -7.92 -7.71
C VAL A 19 -2.67 -6.97 -6.63
N THR A 20 -3.57 -6.18 -6.06
CA THR A 20 -3.20 -5.28 -4.98
C THR A 20 -2.72 -6.05 -3.76
N GLU A 21 -3.43 -7.12 -3.42
CA GLU A 21 -3.04 -7.94 -2.29
C GLU A 21 -1.67 -8.58 -2.51
N ALA A 22 -1.43 -9.07 -3.72
CA ALA A 22 -0.14 -9.66 -4.03
C ALA A 22 1.00 -8.66 -3.87
N PHE A 23 0.75 -7.41 -4.18
CA PHE A 23 1.76 -6.37 -4.01
C PHE A 23 1.99 -6.03 -2.54
N TYR A 24 0.93 -5.63 -1.84
CA TYR A 24 1.10 -5.14 -0.48
C TYR A 24 1.37 -6.25 0.53
N ALA A 25 0.70 -7.38 0.40
CA ALA A 25 0.92 -8.48 1.32
C ALA A 25 2.03 -9.40 0.84
N GLY A 26 2.11 -9.64 -0.47
CA GLY A 26 3.08 -10.59 -0.99
C GLY A 26 4.47 -10.01 -1.15
N ILE A 27 4.59 -8.88 -1.79
CA ILE A 27 5.89 -8.28 -2.06
C ILE A 27 6.37 -7.44 -0.88
N LEU A 28 5.53 -6.53 -0.40
CA LEU A 28 5.92 -5.65 0.71
C LEU A 28 5.81 -6.32 2.06
N GLU A 29 5.11 -7.44 2.14
CA GLU A 29 4.94 -8.21 3.39
C GLU A 29 4.27 -7.38 4.48
N LEU A 30 3.32 -6.57 4.10
CA LEU A 30 2.54 -5.79 5.05
C LEU A 30 1.31 -6.58 5.47
N PRO A 31 0.79 -6.33 6.68
CA PRO A 31 -0.32 -7.12 7.22
C PRO A 31 -1.67 -6.69 6.66
N VAL A 32 -1.89 -6.97 5.40
CA VAL A 32 -3.13 -6.66 4.72
C VAL A 32 -4.14 -7.76 4.99
N GLN A 33 -5.36 -7.39 5.28
CA GLN A 33 -6.41 -8.35 5.53
C GLN A 33 -7.54 -8.14 4.53
N ARG A 34 -8.04 -9.25 4.01
CA ARG A 34 -9.20 -9.19 3.13
C ARG A 34 -10.45 -9.25 4.01
N SER A 35 -11.27 -8.24 3.91
CA SER A 35 -12.49 -8.17 4.68
C SER A 35 -13.67 -8.56 3.81
N LEU A 36 -14.45 -9.50 4.34
CA LEU A 36 -15.69 -9.90 3.71
C LEU A 36 -16.78 -9.08 4.34
N THR A 37 -17.56 -8.45 3.52
CA THR A 37 -18.61 -7.63 4.05
C THR A 37 -19.90 -8.42 4.15
N ALA A 38 -20.95 -7.78 4.60
CA ALA A 38 -22.24 -8.41 4.69
C ALA A 38 -22.70 -8.88 3.31
N ILE A 39 -23.65 -9.76 3.31
CA ILE A 39 -24.18 -10.30 2.08
C ILE A 39 -24.54 -9.19 1.12
N GLY A 40 -24.05 -9.30 -0.10
CA GLY A 40 -24.35 -8.33 -1.13
C GLY A 40 -23.40 -7.16 -1.21
N ALA A 41 -22.45 -7.06 -0.27
CA ALA A 41 -21.48 -5.99 -0.32
C ALA A 41 -20.15 -6.53 -0.85
N PRO A 42 -19.36 -5.70 -1.55
CA PRO A 42 -18.12 -6.18 -2.14
C PRO A 42 -17.02 -6.36 -1.12
N ASP A 43 -16.10 -7.26 -1.42
CA ASP A 43 -14.91 -7.46 -0.61
C ASP A 43 -14.01 -6.24 -0.69
N HIS A 44 -13.16 -6.10 0.29
CA HIS A 44 -12.16 -5.05 0.26
C HIS A 44 -10.94 -5.48 1.08
N LEU A 45 -9.85 -4.77 0.92
CA LEU A 45 -8.63 -5.02 1.68
C LEU A 45 -8.45 -3.91 2.68
N VAL A 46 -7.94 -4.24 3.85
CA VAL A 46 -7.67 -3.25 4.90
C VAL A 46 -6.24 -3.40 5.37
N LEU A 47 -5.51 -2.31 5.40
CA LEU A 47 -4.19 -2.23 5.97
C LEU A 47 -4.26 -1.22 7.12
N ASP A 48 -4.23 -1.74 8.34
CA ASP A 48 -4.39 -0.91 9.51
C ASP A 48 -3.04 -0.34 9.91
N MET A 49 -2.93 0.97 9.96
CA MET A 49 -1.66 1.64 10.19
C MET A 49 -1.73 2.54 11.40
N ASP A 50 -1.97 1.92 12.56
CA ASP A 50 -1.82 2.64 13.82
C ASP A 50 -2.61 3.94 13.87
N GLY A 51 -3.89 3.85 13.80
CA GLY A 51 -4.77 5.00 13.90
C GLY A 51 -5.39 5.41 12.59
N ILE A 52 -4.86 4.92 11.49
CA ILE A 52 -5.45 5.20 10.20
C ILE A 52 -5.42 3.91 9.39
N ALA A 53 -6.42 3.69 8.60
CA ALA A 53 -6.50 2.48 7.79
C ALA A 53 -6.50 2.85 6.32
N LEU A 54 -5.78 2.08 5.52
CA LEU A 54 -5.92 2.15 4.07
C LEU A 54 -6.90 1.07 3.67
N VAL A 55 -7.91 1.45 2.90
CA VAL A 55 -8.93 0.53 2.45
C VAL A 55 -8.88 0.48 0.93
N PHE A 56 -8.64 -0.70 0.39
CA PHE A 56 -8.56 -0.85 -1.06
C PHE A 56 -9.87 -1.46 -1.56
N VAL A 57 -10.48 -0.83 -2.53
CA VAL A 57 -11.74 -1.31 -3.11
C VAL A 57 -11.59 -1.38 -4.62
N GLU A 58 -12.30 -2.31 -5.24
CA GLU A 58 -12.21 -2.38 -6.69
C GLU A 58 -12.97 -1.23 -7.34
N GLU A 59 -12.36 -0.64 -8.35
CA GLU A 59 -12.94 0.54 -8.99
C GLU A 59 -14.29 0.23 -9.60
N ASP A 60 -14.49 -0.99 -10.10
CA ASP A 60 -15.78 -1.35 -10.68
C ASP A 60 -16.90 -1.27 -9.65
N ASP A 61 -16.61 -1.64 -8.41
CA ASP A 61 -17.60 -1.56 -7.36
C ASP A 61 -17.93 -0.12 -7.02
N VAL A 62 -16.90 0.72 -7.00
CA VAL A 62 -17.09 2.14 -6.70
C VAL A 62 -17.92 2.81 -7.80
N VAL A 63 -17.60 2.49 -9.05
CA VAL A 63 -18.32 3.08 -10.17
C VAL A 63 -19.76 2.58 -10.20
N ARG A 64 -19.98 1.32 -9.84
CA ARG A 64 -21.34 0.79 -9.79
C ARG A 64 -22.19 1.56 -8.78
N ALA A 65 -21.58 1.91 -7.64
CA ALA A 65 -22.29 2.69 -6.63
C ALA A 65 -22.35 4.18 -6.98
N HIS A 66 -21.35 4.66 -7.71
CA HIS A 66 -21.23 6.08 -8.03
C HIS A 66 -20.82 6.27 -9.49
N PRO A 67 -21.78 6.08 -10.42
CA PRO A 67 -21.43 6.09 -11.85
C PRO A 67 -20.74 7.37 -12.33
N VAL A 68 -20.96 8.48 -11.62
CA VAL A 68 -20.36 9.75 -12.00
C VAL A 68 -18.84 9.71 -11.96
N LEU A 69 -18.26 8.73 -11.25
CA LEU A 69 -16.82 8.62 -11.13
C LEU A 69 -16.18 7.82 -12.26
N GLY A 70 -16.97 7.20 -13.13
CA GLY A 70 -16.42 6.31 -14.14
C GLY A 70 -15.36 6.95 -15.01
N ASN A 71 -15.60 8.16 -15.50
CA ASN A 71 -14.64 8.81 -16.38
C ASN A 71 -13.36 9.17 -15.64
N ARG A 72 -13.47 9.47 -14.36
CA ARG A 72 -12.28 9.85 -13.60
C ARG A 72 -11.37 8.69 -13.34
N PHE A 73 -11.95 7.50 -13.16
CA PHE A 73 -11.14 6.33 -12.87
C PHE A 73 -10.38 5.79 -14.07
N SER A 74 -10.64 6.33 -15.25
CA SER A 74 -9.87 5.92 -16.42
C SER A 74 -8.56 6.69 -16.56
N MET A 75 -8.30 7.63 -15.66
CA MET A 75 -7.09 8.44 -15.75
C MET A 75 -6.00 7.85 -14.88
N PHE A 76 -4.84 7.70 -15.46
CA PHE A 76 -3.67 7.17 -14.75
C PHE A 76 -2.51 8.14 -14.90
N PRO A 77 -1.56 8.11 -13.95
CA PRO A 77 -1.55 7.27 -12.75
C PRO A 77 -2.54 7.76 -11.71
N ARG A 78 -2.88 6.85 -10.80
CA ARG A 78 -3.81 7.16 -9.73
C ARG A 78 -3.15 7.91 -8.62
N GLY A 79 -3.94 8.76 -7.96
CA GLY A 79 -3.51 9.38 -6.72
C GLY A 79 -2.39 10.38 -6.86
N ILE A 80 -2.33 11.10 -7.95
CA ILE A 80 -1.31 12.13 -8.13
C ILE A 80 -1.39 13.10 -6.96
N GLY A 81 -0.25 13.31 -6.29
CA GLY A 81 -0.20 14.14 -5.10
C GLY A 81 -0.33 13.36 -3.80
N VAL A 82 -0.61 12.05 -3.89
CA VAL A 82 -0.67 11.18 -2.72
C VAL A 82 0.56 10.31 -2.70
N THR A 83 1.21 10.21 -1.55
CA THR A 83 2.37 9.35 -1.37
C THR A 83 2.10 8.48 -0.16
N LEU A 84 2.27 7.18 -0.34
CA LEU A 84 2.06 6.22 0.74
C LEU A 84 3.40 5.77 1.27
N HIS A 85 3.62 5.95 2.57
CA HIS A 85 4.90 5.64 3.20
C HIS A 85 4.77 4.42 4.08
N PHE A 86 5.67 3.46 3.91
CA PHE A 86 5.67 2.25 4.72
C PHE A 86 7.07 1.93 5.20
N GLU A 87 7.18 1.48 6.44
CA GLU A 87 8.42 0.90 6.93
C GLU A 87 8.39 -0.59 6.66
N VAL A 88 9.47 -1.12 6.10
CA VAL A 88 9.54 -2.53 5.79
C VAL A 88 10.82 -3.10 6.39
N ARG A 89 10.89 -4.42 6.46
CA ARG A 89 12.02 -5.07 7.13
C ARG A 89 13.15 -5.45 6.21
N ASP A 90 12.84 -5.86 5.00
CA ASP A 90 13.85 -6.36 4.08
C ASP A 90 13.72 -5.63 2.77
N ILE A 91 14.17 -4.39 2.76
CA ILE A 91 13.96 -3.55 1.58
C ILE A 91 14.77 -4.07 0.39
N GLU A 92 15.89 -4.74 0.63
CA GLU A 92 16.67 -5.27 -0.48
C GLU A 92 15.95 -6.42 -1.17
N GLY A 93 15.36 -7.32 -0.40
CA GLY A 93 14.57 -8.39 -0.98
C GLY A 93 13.35 -7.86 -1.69
N ILE A 94 12.73 -6.82 -1.13
CA ILE A 94 11.58 -6.20 -1.76
C ILE A 94 11.99 -5.54 -3.07
N SER A 95 13.12 -4.85 -3.08
CA SER A 95 13.61 -4.22 -4.30
C SER A 95 13.85 -5.26 -5.40
N ASP A 96 14.42 -6.41 -5.03
CA ASP A 96 14.62 -7.48 -6.00
C ASP A 96 13.30 -7.99 -6.55
N ALA A 97 12.31 -8.18 -5.67
CA ALA A 97 11.00 -8.67 -6.10
C ALA A 97 10.30 -7.67 -7.03
N ILE A 98 10.41 -6.39 -6.73
CA ILE A 98 9.81 -5.35 -7.55
C ILE A 98 10.45 -5.36 -8.94
N ASN A 99 11.77 -5.52 -9.00
CA ASN A 99 12.46 -5.60 -10.27
C ASN A 99 12.05 -6.83 -11.04
N GLU A 100 11.90 -7.97 -10.38
CA GLU A 100 11.52 -9.20 -11.06
C GLU A 100 10.12 -9.13 -11.62
N GLU A 101 9.21 -8.44 -10.93
CA GLU A 101 7.85 -8.29 -11.41
C GLU A 101 7.72 -7.22 -12.47
N GLY A 102 8.79 -6.48 -12.73
CA GLY A 102 8.75 -5.44 -13.75
C GLY A 102 7.93 -4.23 -13.36
N LEU A 103 7.78 -3.98 -12.08
CA LEU A 103 7.03 -2.82 -11.62
C LEU A 103 7.88 -1.57 -11.72
N GLU A 104 7.22 -0.45 -11.87
CA GLU A 104 7.92 0.82 -12.09
C GLU A 104 8.59 1.31 -10.81
N ILE A 105 9.83 1.75 -10.93
CA ILE A 105 10.60 2.31 -9.81
C ILE A 105 10.89 3.76 -10.15
N LEU A 106 10.54 4.67 -9.23
CA LEU A 106 10.85 6.07 -9.43
C LEU A 106 12.27 6.38 -8.98
N TYR A 107 12.62 5.97 -7.78
CA TYR A 107 13.99 6.10 -7.28
C TYR A 107 14.43 4.75 -6.75
N PRO A 108 15.51 4.20 -7.29
CA PRO A 108 15.97 2.89 -6.83
C PRO A 108 16.47 2.94 -5.39
N LEU A 109 16.66 1.77 -4.83
CA LEU A 109 17.12 1.65 -3.46
C LEU A 109 18.41 2.44 -3.24
N GLU A 110 18.41 3.30 -2.23
CA GLU A 110 19.56 4.11 -1.86
C GLU A 110 19.75 4.08 -0.37
N ILE A 111 20.99 4.25 0.04
CA ILE A 111 21.30 4.41 1.44
C ILE A 111 21.41 5.89 1.72
N ARG A 112 20.49 6.39 2.55
CA ARG A 112 20.48 7.80 2.90
C ARG A 112 21.46 8.07 4.02
N PRO A 113 21.76 9.34 4.30
CA PRO A 113 22.55 9.67 5.48
C PRO A 113 21.95 9.01 6.70
N TYR A 114 22.77 8.64 7.64
CA TYR A 114 22.36 7.96 8.85
C TYR A 114 22.02 6.49 8.63
N GLY A 115 22.32 5.95 7.45
CA GLY A 115 22.16 4.54 7.20
C GLY A 115 20.75 4.07 6.91
N ILE A 116 19.83 4.99 6.66
CA ILE A 116 18.46 4.62 6.33
C ILE A 116 18.39 4.27 4.86
N LYS A 117 17.82 3.12 4.56
CA LYS A 117 17.63 2.70 3.18
C LYS A 117 16.23 3.06 2.73
N GLU A 118 16.13 3.55 1.53
CA GLU A 118 14.88 4.09 1.02
C GLU A 118 14.74 3.80 -0.46
N MET A 119 13.52 3.53 -0.91
CA MET A 119 13.25 3.47 -2.34
C MET A 119 11.83 3.95 -2.60
N TRP A 120 11.61 4.43 -3.81
CA TRP A 120 10.31 4.93 -4.23
C TRP A 120 9.87 4.15 -5.45
N CYS A 121 8.65 3.63 -5.41
CA CYS A 121 8.11 2.84 -6.52
C CYS A 121 6.63 3.10 -6.68
N PHE A 122 6.04 2.52 -7.71
CA PHE A 122 4.60 2.64 -7.92
C PHE A 122 3.95 1.29 -7.71
N ASP A 123 2.77 1.30 -7.10
CA ASP A 123 2.03 0.07 -6.94
C ASP A 123 1.34 -0.27 -8.28
N PRO A 124 0.63 -1.40 -8.36
CA PRO A 124 0.05 -1.81 -9.64
C PRO A 124 -0.92 -0.82 -10.26
N ASP A 125 -1.49 0.08 -9.46
CA ASP A 125 -2.44 1.07 -9.98
C ASP A 125 -1.81 2.45 -10.17
N GLY A 126 -0.52 2.57 -9.90
CA GLY A 126 0.17 3.83 -10.10
C GLY A 126 0.21 4.73 -8.88
N TYR A 127 -0.19 4.24 -7.72
CA TYR A 127 -0.02 5.02 -6.50
C TYR A 127 1.45 5.01 -6.11
N LEU A 128 1.95 6.17 -5.70
CA LEU A 128 3.36 6.32 -5.35
C LEU A 128 3.60 5.79 -3.94
N VAL A 129 4.56 4.88 -3.82
CA VAL A 129 4.87 4.21 -2.56
C VAL A 129 6.33 4.49 -2.21
N VAL A 130 6.55 4.92 -0.98
CA VAL A 130 7.88 5.19 -0.45
C VAL A 130 8.16 4.17 0.65
N LEU A 131 9.26 3.46 0.51
CA LEU A 131 9.64 2.40 1.45
C LEU A 131 10.91 2.78 2.17
N ASP A 132 10.90 2.64 3.49
CA ASP A 132 12.08 2.81 4.32
C ASP A 132 12.31 1.52 5.07
N GLU A 133 13.57 1.14 5.23
CA GLU A 133 13.84 -0.05 6.00
C GLU A 133 13.83 0.27 7.48
N THR A 134 13.09 -0.53 8.23
CA THR A 134 12.99 -0.36 9.66
C THR A 134 14.29 -0.72 10.32
N ARG A 135 14.82 0.17 11.12
CA ARG A 135 16.00 -0.12 11.89
C ARG A 135 15.61 -0.89 13.14
N ASP A 136 16.53 -1.72 13.59
CA ASP A 136 16.33 -2.47 14.80
C ASP A 136 16.57 -1.56 15.98
N ARG A 137 15.52 -0.93 16.45
CA ARG A 137 15.64 0.02 17.54
C ARG A 137 16.04 -0.65 18.83
N THR A 138 15.64 -1.89 18.99
CA THR A 138 16.02 -2.62 20.17
C THR A 138 17.53 -2.80 20.24
N LYS A 139 18.10 -3.22 19.12
CA LYS A 139 19.51 -3.39 19.06
C LYS A 139 20.24 -2.10 19.29
N LYS A 140 19.77 -1.03 18.72
CA LYS A 140 20.38 0.23 18.89
C LYS A 140 20.28 0.72 20.31
N ALA A 141 19.14 0.54 20.92
CA ALA A 141 18.95 0.99 22.29
C ALA A 141 19.78 0.17 23.26
N GLY A 142 20.05 -1.05 22.87
CA GLY A 142 20.80 -1.90 23.78
C GLY A 142 22.25 -1.49 23.92
N ARG A 143 22.67 -0.53 23.20
CA ARG A 143 23.94 -0.16 23.24
C ARG A 143 24.22 0.86 23.79
#